data_37b3eef9e8d3d0a55fcb3544bff6f61e
#
_entry.id   37b3eef9e8d3d0a55fcb3544bff6f61e
#
_cell.length_a   1.000
_cell.length_b   1.000
_cell.length_c   1.000
_cell.angle_alpha   90.00
_cell.angle_beta   90.00
_cell.angle_gamma   90.00
#
_symmetry.space_group_name_H-M   'P 1'
#
loop_
_entity.id
_entity.type
_entity.pdbx_description
1 polymer ?
#
loop_
_entity_poly.entity_id
_entity_poly.type
_entity_poly.pdbx_seq_one_letter_code
_entity_poly.pdbx_strand_id
1 'polypeptide(L)'
;MQTTLNPSEISELIKTRIEKVKLSAESRNEGTVTSVADGIVRIHGLADVMQGEMIELPNSIFALALNLERDSVGAVVLGGYENLREGDVAKTTGRILEVPIGTELLGRVVNALGEPIDGKGPIDAKLTAPVERVAPGVIWRQSVDQPVQTGYKSVDAMIPIGRGQRELIIGDRQTGKTAMAIDAVINQKNTGIKCVYVAIGQKASTVANIVRKLEENGALAHTIVVAATASESAAMQYISAYAGCTMGEYFMDRGEDALIVYDDLSKQAVAYRQISLLLRRPPGREAYPGDVFYLHSRLLERAARVSADYVEKFTNGEVTGRTGSLTALPIIETQAGDVSAFVPTNVISITDGQIFLETDLFNAGIRPAVNAGISVSRVGGSAQTKIIKKLSGGIRIALAQYRELAAFAQFASDLDEATRKQLERGQRVTELMKQKQYSPMSIADQALSIYAVNEGFLDDVAVAKILAFEEGLHAHFANTQGELISKINSSGAWNDEIEAAFKQGIAEFKQTGTW
;
A
#
# COMPACT_ATOMS: atom_id res chain seq x y z
N MET A 1 42.73 8.60 69.99
CA MET A 1 43.03 9.82 69.16
C MET A 1 41.82 10.11 68.31
N GLN A 2 41.05 11.11 68.69
CA GLN A 2 39.95 11.62 67.80
C GLN A 2 40.58 12.54 66.80
N THR A 3 40.61 12.13 65.53
CA THR A 3 41.01 12.98 64.43
C THR A 3 39.83 13.93 64.10
N THR A 4 39.89 15.12 64.61
CA THR A 4 39.02 16.23 64.16
C THR A 4 39.39 16.63 62.75
N LEU A 5 38.56 16.34 61.80
CA LEU A 5 38.72 16.77 60.43
C LEU A 5 38.73 18.31 60.35
N ASN A 6 39.73 18.84 59.63
CA ASN A 6 39.94 20.29 59.46
C ASN A 6 38.81 20.84 58.53
N PRO A 7 38.28 22.03 58.79
CA PRO A 7 37.19 22.61 57.95
C PRO A 7 37.53 22.66 56.45
N SER A 8 38.80 22.75 56.07
CA SER A 8 39.24 22.67 54.67
C SER A 8 39.08 21.27 54.05
N GLU A 9 39.32 20.21 54.83
CA GLU A 9 39.16 18.81 54.39
C GLU A 9 37.67 18.43 54.22
N ILE A 10 36.83 18.97 55.09
CA ILE A 10 35.36 18.83 54.98
C ILE A 10 34.87 19.54 53.71
N SER A 11 35.41 20.73 53.40
CA SER A 11 35.04 21.50 52.20
C SER A 11 35.49 20.79 50.90
N GLU A 12 36.65 20.16 50.89
CA GLU A 12 37.14 19.36 49.78
C GLU A 12 36.32 18.05 49.59
N LEU A 13 36.00 17.38 50.67
CA LEU A 13 35.13 16.19 50.67
C LEU A 13 33.72 16.52 50.13
N ILE A 14 33.18 17.66 50.51
CA ILE A 14 31.90 18.15 50.01
C ILE A 14 32.00 18.54 48.50
N LYS A 15 33.07 19.22 48.10
CA LYS A 15 33.33 19.51 46.66
C LYS A 15 33.46 18.24 45.82
N THR A 16 34.24 17.26 46.30
CA THR A 16 34.44 15.99 45.59
C THR A 16 33.13 15.17 45.54
N ARG A 17 32.28 15.24 46.56
CA ARG A 17 30.95 14.65 46.52
C ARG A 17 29.99 15.39 45.63
N ILE A 18 30.03 16.71 45.57
CA ILE A 18 29.23 17.53 44.66
C ILE A 18 29.66 17.32 43.19
N GLU A 19 30.96 17.18 42.94
CA GLU A 19 31.47 16.84 41.58
C GLU A 19 31.08 15.41 41.15
N LYS A 20 31.11 14.44 42.09
CA LYS A 20 30.56 13.09 41.85
C LYS A 20 29.04 13.11 41.65
N VAL A 21 28.30 13.95 42.35
CA VAL A 21 26.86 14.14 42.16
C VAL A 21 26.57 14.83 40.82
N LYS A 22 27.42 15.72 40.34
CA LYS A 22 27.30 16.29 38.98
C LYS A 22 27.58 15.26 37.87
N LEU A 23 28.46 14.29 38.11
CA LEU A 23 28.66 13.14 37.22
C LEU A 23 27.50 12.14 37.29
N SER A 24 26.75 12.09 38.38
CA SER A 24 25.53 11.28 38.48
C SER A 24 24.27 12.00 37.94
N ALA A 25 24.38 13.25 37.55
CA ALA A 25 23.26 13.97 36.86
C ALA A 25 23.04 13.49 35.41
N GLU A 26 23.99 12.76 34.83
CA GLU A 26 23.75 11.99 33.57
C GLU A 26 22.88 10.76 33.79
N SER A 27 22.63 10.34 35.06
CA SER A 27 21.80 9.19 35.39
C SER A 27 20.27 9.44 35.37
N ARG A 28 19.82 10.63 34.99
CA ARG A 28 18.38 10.93 34.89
C ARG A 28 17.67 10.24 33.73
N ASN A 29 18.41 9.67 32.78
CA ASN A 29 17.91 8.99 31.61
C ASN A 29 17.96 7.46 31.72
N GLU A 30 18.14 6.93 32.95
CA GLU A 30 18.12 5.50 33.23
C GLU A 30 16.85 5.12 34.00
N GLY A 31 16.30 3.99 33.64
CA GLY A 31 15.17 3.37 34.34
C GLY A 31 15.42 1.88 34.57
N THR A 32 14.56 1.26 35.35
CA THR A 32 14.63 -0.16 35.68
C THR A 32 13.41 -0.87 35.10
N VAL A 33 13.62 -1.98 34.42
CA VAL A 33 12.55 -2.85 33.92
C VAL A 33 11.85 -3.50 35.14
N THR A 34 10.57 -3.24 35.28
CA THR A 34 9.74 -3.77 36.39
C THR A 34 8.91 -4.98 36.00
N SER A 35 8.66 -5.18 34.70
CA SER A 35 8.03 -6.39 34.18
C SER A 35 8.32 -6.57 32.70
N VAL A 36 8.40 -7.81 32.26
CA VAL A 36 8.52 -8.23 30.86
C VAL A 36 7.43 -9.25 30.59
N ALA A 37 6.56 -8.99 29.60
CA ALA A 37 5.52 -9.93 29.20
C ALA A 37 5.17 -9.73 27.72
N ASP A 38 5.22 -10.78 26.92
CA ASP A 38 4.77 -10.83 25.52
C ASP A 38 5.32 -9.70 24.63
N GLY A 39 6.60 -9.34 24.82
CA GLY A 39 7.25 -8.26 24.07
C GLY A 39 6.93 -6.85 24.56
N ILE A 40 6.22 -6.71 25.69
CA ILE A 40 6.00 -5.43 26.38
C ILE A 40 6.91 -5.38 27.60
N VAL A 41 7.57 -4.25 27.79
CA VAL A 41 8.34 -3.94 28.98
C VAL A 41 7.71 -2.75 29.71
N ARG A 42 7.60 -2.86 31.04
CA ARG A 42 7.30 -1.73 31.89
C ARG A 42 8.59 -1.28 32.56
N ILE A 43 8.85 0.00 32.54
CA ILE A 43 10.09 0.59 33.02
C ILE A 43 9.73 1.66 34.03
N HIS A 44 10.29 1.57 35.22
CA HIS A 44 10.19 2.61 36.25
C HIS A 44 11.31 3.62 36.03
N GLY A 45 11.00 4.88 36.11
CA GLY A 45 11.93 5.96 35.78
C GLY A 45 11.75 6.50 34.37
N LEU A 46 12.84 6.94 33.74
CA LEU A 46 12.84 7.56 32.41
C LEU A 46 11.93 8.79 32.31
N ALA A 47 12.09 9.74 33.27
CA ALA A 47 11.19 10.90 33.41
C ALA A 47 11.13 11.80 32.15
N ASP A 48 12.20 11.83 31.36
CA ASP A 48 12.35 12.70 30.21
C ASP A 48 12.09 12.00 28.85
N VAL A 49 11.65 10.72 28.86
CA VAL A 49 11.41 9.96 27.63
C VAL A 49 10.24 10.56 26.84
N MET A 50 10.40 10.63 25.54
CA MET A 50 9.37 11.09 24.62
C MET A 50 8.52 9.92 24.09
N GLN A 51 7.28 10.17 23.73
CA GLN A 51 6.46 9.19 23.03
C GLN A 51 7.07 8.88 21.65
N GLY A 52 7.19 7.60 21.30
CA GLY A 52 7.84 7.17 20.06
C GLY A 52 9.38 7.19 20.11
N GLU A 53 9.96 7.46 21.28
CA GLU A 53 11.40 7.39 21.46
C GLU A 53 11.87 5.94 21.57
N MET A 54 13.05 5.66 21.03
CA MET A 54 13.74 4.39 21.20
C MET A 54 14.40 4.36 22.59
N ILE A 55 14.14 3.29 23.33
CA ILE A 55 14.75 2.98 24.61
C ILE A 55 15.74 1.84 24.39
N GLU A 56 16.97 2.04 24.81
CA GLU A 56 18.00 0.99 24.77
C GLU A 56 17.87 0.09 26.01
N LEU A 57 17.82 -1.21 25.76
CA LEU A 57 17.78 -2.29 26.74
C LEU A 57 19.08 -3.10 26.65
N PRO A 58 19.38 -4.00 27.61
CA PRO A 58 20.56 -4.86 27.56
C PRO A 58 20.66 -5.63 26.22
N ASN A 59 21.89 -5.98 25.84
CA ASN A 59 22.23 -6.70 24.62
C ASN A 59 21.88 -5.94 23.31
N SER A 60 21.88 -4.60 23.34
CA SER A 60 21.55 -3.75 22.20
C SER A 60 20.14 -4.01 21.65
N ILE A 61 19.23 -4.42 22.51
CA ILE A 61 17.79 -4.53 22.19
C ILE A 61 17.18 -3.14 22.34
N PHE A 62 16.28 -2.78 21.42
CA PHE A 62 15.55 -1.52 21.48
C PHE A 62 14.06 -1.76 21.78
N ALA A 63 13.47 -0.82 22.49
CA ALA A 63 12.03 -0.77 22.69
C ALA A 63 11.49 0.61 22.28
N LEU A 64 10.23 0.64 21.85
CA LEU A 64 9.53 1.86 21.47
C LEU A 64 8.62 2.31 22.61
N ALA A 65 8.80 3.53 23.11
CA ALA A 65 7.97 4.12 24.17
C ALA A 65 6.56 4.42 23.63
N LEU A 66 5.53 3.80 24.18
CA LEU A 66 4.14 3.97 23.74
C LEU A 66 3.19 4.52 24.80
N ASN A 67 3.38 4.14 26.07
CA ASN A 67 2.60 4.66 27.19
C ASN A 67 3.53 5.41 28.13
N LEU A 68 3.26 6.70 28.33
CA LEU A 68 3.98 7.53 29.30
C LEU A 68 3.05 7.77 30.49
N GLU A 69 3.35 7.10 31.59
CA GLU A 69 2.65 7.28 32.87
C GLU A 69 3.54 8.09 33.84
N ARG A 70 2.98 8.56 34.94
CA ARG A 70 3.71 9.42 35.87
C ARG A 70 5.03 8.81 36.40
N ASP A 71 4.99 7.52 36.72
CA ASP A 71 6.10 6.84 37.39
C ASP A 71 6.62 5.65 36.57
N SER A 72 6.04 5.41 35.39
CA SER A 72 6.41 4.27 34.55
C SER A 72 6.21 4.54 33.06
N VAL A 73 6.96 3.80 32.25
CA VAL A 73 6.86 3.82 30.80
C VAL A 73 6.51 2.42 30.31
N GLY A 74 5.45 2.31 29.54
CA GLY A 74 5.12 1.10 28.79
C GLY A 74 5.75 1.16 27.40
N ALA A 75 6.65 0.24 27.12
CA ALA A 75 7.34 0.18 25.84
C ALA A 75 7.19 -1.19 25.18
N VAL A 76 7.20 -1.22 23.85
CA VAL A 76 7.14 -2.45 23.05
C VAL A 76 8.53 -2.77 22.52
N VAL A 77 8.99 -4.01 22.70
CA VAL A 77 10.32 -4.45 22.29
C VAL A 77 10.37 -4.64 20.76
N LEU A 78 11.37 -4.07 20.12
CA LEU A 78 11.64 -4.18 18.70
C LEU A 78 12.63 -5.33 18.43
N GLY A 79 12.16 -6.57 18.54
CA GLY A 79 12.99 -7.76 18.34
C GLY A 79 12.73 -8.85 19.37
N GLY A 80 13.73 -9.73 19.58
CA GLY A 80 13.66 -10.81 20.59
C GLY A 80 13.73 -10.25 22.01
N TYR A 81 12.86 -10.72 22.88
CA TYR A 81 12.76 -10.26 24.27
C TYR A 81 13.02 -11.39 25.29
N GLU A 82 13.40 -12.56 24.82
CA GLU A 82 13.54 -13.79 25.63
C GLU A 82 14.64 -13.66 26.69
N ASN A 83 15.60 -12.79 26.47
CA ASN A 83 16.74 -12.56 27.35
C ASN A 83 16.57 -11.37 28.32
N LEU A 84 15.45 -10.63 28.20
CA LEU A 84 15.16 -9.50 29.08
C LEU A 84 14.60 -9.98 30.43
N ARG A 85 15.00 -9.32 31.51
CA ARG A 85 14.60 -9.67 32.87
C ARG A 85 14.15 -8.44 33.66
N GLU A 86 13.35 -8.68 34.67
CA GLU A 86 13.06 -7.68 35.70
C GLU A 86 14.37 -7.28 36.41
N GLY A 87 14.53 -5.99 36.61
CA GLY A 87 15.75 -5.40 37.16
C GLY A 87 16.76 -4.93 36.12
N ASP A 88 16.56 -5.24 34.84
CA ASP A 88 17.42 -4.76 33.78
C ASP A 88 17.37 -3.22 33.65
N VAL A 89 18.51 -2.64 33.27
CA VAL A 89 18.63 -1.19 33.10
C VAL A 89 18.15 -0.80 31.70
N ALA A 90 17.27 0.18 31.62
CA ALA A 90 16.81 0.79 30.41
C ALA A 90 17.33 2.22 30.29
N LYS A 91 17.72 2.65 29.10
CA LYS A 91 18.26 4.00 28.81
C LYS A 91 17.48 4.69 27.72
N THR A 92 17.18 5.97 27.93
CA THR A 92 16.66 6.81 26.85
C THR A 92 17.76 7.07 25.82
N THR A 93 17.40 7.10 24.56
CA THR A 93 18.36 7.41 23.46
C THR A 93 18.26 8.85 22.99
N GLY A 94 17.19 9.58 23.37
CA GLY A 94 16.85 10.89 22.82
C GLY A 94 16.50 10.86 21.32
N ARG A 95 16.30 9.67 20.74
CA ARG A 95 16.08 9.48 19.31
C ARG A 95 14.71 8.84 19.07
N ILE A 96 13.93 9.48 18.24
CA ILE A 96 12.68 8.89 17.70
C ILE A 96 13.05 7.76 16.73
N LEU A 97 12.19 6.75 16.62
CA LEU A 97 12.41 5.63 15.71
C LEU A 97 12.54 6.11 14.27
N GLU A 98 13.66 5.80 13.65
CA GLU A 98 13.99 6.10 12.27
C GLU A 98 14.27 4.84 11.48
N VAL A 99 14.06 4.92 10.16
CA VAL A 99 14.42 3.86 9.21
C VAL A 99 15.29 4.41 8.08
N PRO A 100 16.14 3.57 7.47
CA PRO A 100 16.89 3.98 6.29
C PRO A 100 15.93 4.31 5.13
N ILE A 101 16.30 5.31 4.35
CA ILE A 101 15.59 5.75 3.15
C ILE A 101 16.59 5.95 2.02
N GLY A 102 16.16 5.86 0.79
CA GLY A 102 17.01 6.09 -0.37
C GLY A 102 16.79 5.10 -1.51
N THR A 103 17.44 5.37 -2.62
CA THR A 103 17.43 4.51 -3.81
C THR A 103 18.15 3.19 -3.60
N GLU A 104 19.03 3.11 -2.60
CA GLU A 104 19.80 1.93 -2.21
C GLU A 104 18.91 0.78 -1.71
N LEU A 105 17.70 1.10 -1.29
CA LEU A 105 16.68 0.13 -0.86
C LEU A 105 15.94 -0.54 -2.04
N LEU A 106 16.00 0.02 -3.24
CA LEU A 106 15.34 -0.56 -4.42
C LEU A 106 15.94 -1.94 -4.75
N GLY A 107 15.10 -2.90 -5.04
CA GLY A 107 15.50 -4.27 -5.30
C GLY A 107 15.81 -5.12 -4.06
N ARG A 108 15.60 -4.56 -2.86
CA ARG A 108 15.92 -5.20 -1.59
C ARG A 108 14.65 -5.61 -0.82
N VAL A 109 14.83 -6.64 0.01
CA VAL A 109 13.82 -7.07 0.99
C VAL A 109 14.35 -6.77 2.37
N VAL A 110 13.59 -5.96 3.12
CA VAL A 110 13.98 -5.49 4.46
C VAL A 110 12.90 -5.81 5.50
N ASN A 111 13.28 -5.84 6.77
CA ASN A 111 12.34 -5.92 7.88
C ASN A 111 11.73 -4.53 8.20
N ALA A 112 10.91 -4.44 9.24
CA ALA A 112 10.25 -3.20 9.64
C ALA A 112 11.21 -2.11 10.17
N LEU A 113 12.47 -2.45 10.47
CA LEU A 113 13.52 -1.50 10.85
C LEU A 113 14.41 -1.10 9.67
N GLY A 114 14.13 -1.63 8.46
CA GLY A 114 14.93 -1.39 7.27
C GLY A 114 16.21 -2.23 7.17
N GLU A 115 16.36 -3.25 8.00
CA GLU A 115 17.47 -4.18 7.95
C GLU A 115 17.24 -5.21 6.83
N PRO A 116 18.27 -5.53 6.02
CA PRO A 116 18.12 -6.48 4.91
C PRO A 116 17.92 -7.92 5.41
N ILE A 117 16.93 -8.60 4.84
CA ILE A 117 16.60 -10.00 5.13
C ILE A 117 16.66 -10.90 3.87
N ASP A 118 17.18 -10.37 2.77
CA ASP A 118 17.24 -11.03 1.46
C ASP A 118 18.55 -11.79 1.21
N GLY A 119 19.46 -11.80 2.17
CA GLY A 119 20.77 -12.46 2.04
C GLY A 119 21.74 -11.79 1.07
N LYS A 120 21.41 -10.59 0.54
CA LYS A 120 22.25 -9.85 -0.42
C LYS A 120 23.28 -8.93 0.25
N GLY A 121 23.51 -9.09 1.57
CA GLY A 121 24.45 -8.27 2.34
C GLY A 121 23.86 -6.92 2.81
N PRO A 122 24.65 -6.12 3.55
CA PRO A 122 24.21 -4.85 4.11
C PRO A 122 23.81 -3.84 3.03
N ILE A 123 22.94 -2.90 3.40
CA ILE A 123 22.52 -1.78 2.55
C ILE A 123 23.29 -0.54 3.01
N ASP A 124 24.00 0.10 2.09
CA ASP A 124 24.74 1.35 2.37
C ASP A 124 23.80 2.57 2.24
N ALA A 125 22.73 2.58 3.01
CA ALA A 125 21.80 3.71 3.06
C ALA A 125 22.45 4.86 3.84
N LYS A 126 22.55 6.02 3.21
CA LYS A 126 23.18 7.21 3.79
C LYS A 126 22.23 8.11 4.56
N LEU A 127 20.94 7.94 4.34
CA LEU A 127 19.87 8.77 4.90
C LEU A 127 18.94 7.93 5.77
N THR A 128 18.45 8.55 6.84
CA THR A 128 17.38 8.02 7.68
C THR A 128 16.25 9.03 7.78
N ALA A 129 15.05 8.58 8.07
CA ALA A 129 13.91 9.44 8.37
C ALA A 129 13.01 8.83 9.45
N PRO A 130 12.32 9.68 10.24
CA PRO A 130 11.40 9.21 11.27
C PRO A 130 10.28 8.34 10.68
N VAL A 131 9.95 7.26 11.38
CA VAL A 131 8.87 6.35 11.00
C VAL A 131 7.51 7.03 11.12
N GLU A 132 7.30 7.80 12.18
CA GLU A 132 6.09 8.62 12.38
C GLU A 132 6.35 10.04 11.89
N ARG A 133 5.54 10.47 10.91
CA ARG A 133 5.62 11.81 10.32
C ARG A 133 4.21 12.40 10.18
N VAL A 134 4.13 13.70 10.25
CA VAL A 134 2.90 14.44 9.93
C VAL A 134 2.70 14.46 8.42
N ALA A 135 1.48 14.16 7.98
CA ALA A 135 1.12 14.20 6.56
C ALA A 135 1.27 15.61 5.96
N PRO A 136 1.52 15.74 4.65
CA PRO A 136 1.55 17.03 3.99
C PRO A 136 0.25 17.81 4.23
N GLY A 137 0.38 19.07 4.66
CA GLY A 137 -0.75 19.96 4.92
C GLY A 137 -1.52 20.33 3.64
N VAL A 138 -2.74 20.83 3.80
CA VAL A 138 -3.67 21.14 2.69
C VAL A 138 -3.07 22.03 1.62
N ILE A 139 -2.33 23.07 2.01
CA ILE A 139 -1.70 24.04 1.08
C ILE A 139 -0.60 23.45 0.21
N TRP A 140 -0.04 22.32 0.61
CA TRP A 140 1.03 21.62 -0.10
C TRP A 140 0.52 20.54 -1.04
N ARG A 141 -0.78 20.24 -0.99
CA ARG A 141 -1.41 19.21 -1.85
C ARG A 141 -1.82 19.80 -3.18
N GLN A 142 -1.74 18.97 -4.20
CA GLN A 142 -2.17 19.27 -5.55
C GLN A 142 -3.27 18.29 -5.98
N SER A 143 -4.08 18.70 -6.95
CA SER A 143 -5.13 17.84 -7.52
C SER A 143 -4.55 16.57 -8.14
N VAL A 144 -5.26 15.47 -7.96
CA VAL A 144 -4.94 14.16 -8.56
C VAL A 144 -5.53 14.12 -9.96
N ASP A 145 -4.68 14.25 -10.97
CA ASP A 145 -5.07 14.36 -12.40
C ASP A 145 -4.21 13.49 -13.32
N GLN A 146 -3.29 12.70 -12.77
CA GLN A 146 -2.45 11.77 -13.52
C GLN A 146 -2.77 10.33 -13.14
N PRO A 147 -2.92 9.41 -14.11
CA PRO A 147 -3.27 8.03 -13.81
C PRO A 147 -2.10 7.23 -13.24
N VAL A 148 -2.42 6.30 -12.35
CA VAL A 148 -1.63 5.09 -12.09
C VAL A 148 -2.28 3.97 -12.88
N GLN A 149 -1.61 3.48 -13.91
CA GLN A 149 -2.12 2.38 -14.71
C GLN A 149 -1.88 1.07 -13.96
N THR A 150 -2.95 0.37 -13.61
CA THR A 150 -2.84 -0.94 -12.93
C THR A 150 -2.59 -2.06 -13.90
N GLY A 151 -2.93 -1.87 -15.17
CA GLY A 151 -2.88 -2.89 -16.20
C GLY A 151 -4.10 -3.82 -16.20
N TYR A 152 -5.08 -3.59 -15.32
CA TYR A 152 -6.35 -4.30 -15.33
C TYR A 152 -7.43 -3.49 -16.06
N LYS A 153 -8.01 -4.06 -17.12
CA LYS A 153 -9.12 -3.45 -17.86
C LYS A 153 -10.26 -3.01 -16.95
N SER A 154 -10.65 -3.89 -16.02
CA SER A 154 -11.75 -3.64 -15.09
C SER A 154 -11.47 -2.48 -14.13
N VAL A 155 -10.23 -2.28 -13.70
CA VAL A 155 -9.84 -1.20 -12.80
C VAL A 155 -9.65 0.10 -13.59
N ASP A 156 -8.75 0.10 -14.57
CA ASP A 156 -8.37 1.30 -15.29
C ASP A 156 -9.55 1.93 -16.05
N ALA A 157 -10.51 1.11 -16.52
CA ALA A 157 -11.72 1.58 -17.18
C ALA A 157 -12.82 2.06 -16.23
N MET A 158 -13.04 1.37 -15.09
CA MET A 158 -14.23 1.61 -14.25
C MET A 158 -13.92 2.28 -12.91
N ILE A 159 -12.73 2.05 -12.37
CA ILE A 159 -12.32 2.48 -11.02
C ILE A 159 -10.90 3.04 -11.11
N PRO A 160 -10.68 4.10 -11.91
CA PRO A 160 -9.33 4.60 -12.18
C PRO A 160 -8.66 5.14 -10.92
N ILE A 161 -7.37 4.87 -10.81
CA ILE A 161 -6.52 5.28 -9.70
C ILE A 161 -5.59 6.39 -10.18
N GLY A 162 -5.51 7.49 -9.44
CA GLY A 162 -4.62 8.60 -9.73
C GLY A 162 -3.38 8.62 -8.83
N ARG A 163 -2.34 9.28 -9.30
CA ARG A 163 -1.10 9.47 -8.55
C ARG A 163 -1.35 10.36 -7.33
N GLY A 164 -1.13 9.81 -6.14
CA GLY A 164 -1.44 10.45 -4.86
C GLY A 164 -2.79 10.07 -4.27
N GLN A 165 -3.56 9.21 -4.92
CA GLN A 165 -4.83 8.68 -4.42
C GLN A 165 -4.61 7.53 -3.43
N ARG A 166 -5.59 7.33 -2.55
CA ARG A 166 -5.70 6.16 -1.67
C ARG A 166 -6.87 5.31 -2.13
N GLU A 167 -6.60 4.19 -2.76
CA GLU A 167 -7.63 3.29 -3.26
C GLU A 167 -7.58 1.97 -2.50
N LEU A 168 -8.64 1.65 -1.79
CA LEU A 168 -8.75 0.44 -0.99
C LEU A 168 -9.02 -0.79 -1.86
N ILE A 169 -8.28 -1.88 -1.65
CA ILE A 169 -8.60 -3.20 -2.20
C ILE A 169 -9.21 -4.03 -1.06
N ILE A 170 -10.49 -4.39 -1.17
CA ILE A 170 -11.24 -5.04 -0.12
C ILE A 170 -11.95 -6.30 -0.61
N GLY A 171 -12.03 -7.32 0.22
CA GLY A 171 -12.72 -8.58 -0.07
C GLY A 171 -12.28 -9.72 0.84
N ASP A 172 -12.94 -10.86 0.72
CA ASP A 172 -12.65 -12.06 1.52
C ASP A 172 -11.29 -12.68 1.18
N ARG A 173 -10.87 -13.67 1.97
CA ARG A 173 -9.65 -14.44 1.70
C ARG A 173 -9.70 -15.06 0.32
N GLN A 174 -8.54 -15.09 -0.36
CA GLN A 174 -8.33 -15.76 -1.65
C GLN A 174 -9.19 -15.21 -2.81
N THR A 175 -9.72 -14.00 -2.71
CA THR A 175 -10.45 -13.34 -3.82
C THR A 175 -9.55 -12.64 -4.84
N GLY A 176 -8.22 -12.67 -4.64
CA GLY A 176 -7.25 -12.09 -5.58
C GLY A 176 -6.71 -10.71 -5.22
N LYS A 177 -6.94 -10.21 -3.98
CA LYS A 177 -6.44 -8.89 -3.53
C LYS A 177 -4.93 -8.70 -3.72
N THR A 178 -4.14 -9.63 -3.18
CA THR A 178 -2.68 -9.63 -3.31
C THR A 178 -2.22 -9.70 -4.77
N ALA A 179 -2.87 -10.54 -5.59
CA ALA A 179 -2.53 -10.67 -7.01
C ALA A 179 -2.76 -9.34 -7.76
N MET A 180 -3.87 -8.67 -7.49
CA MET A 180 -4.19 -7.36 -8.08
C MET A 180 -3.15 -6.29 -7.70
N ALA A 181 -2.73 -6.27 -6.44
CA ALA A 181 -1.70 -5.34 -5.98
C ALA A 181 -0.33 -5.63 -6.61
N ILE A 182 0.04 -6.90 -6.74
CA ILE A 182 1.30 -7.32 -7.40
C ILE A 182 1.28 -6.92 -8.88
N ASP A 183 0.18 -7.13 -9.59
CA ASP A 183 0.05 -6.74 -11.01
C ASP A 183 0.16 -5.22 -11.18
N ALA A 184 -0.44 -4.44 -10.26
CA ALA A 184 -0.27 -2.99 -10.26
C ALA A 184 1.20 -2.57 -10.09
N VAL A 185 1.97 -3.27 -9.25
CA VAL A 185 3.42 -3.05 -9.09
C VAL A 185 4.19 -3.46 -10.33
N ILE A 186 3.89 -4.63 -10.92
CA ILE A 186 4.53 -5.12 -12.15
C ILE A 186 4.34 -4.12 -13.29
N ASN A 187 3.14 -3.56 -13.41
CA ASN A 187 2.82 -2.62 -14.48
C ASN A 187 3.60 -1.29 -14.38
N GLN A 188 4.21 -0.98 -13.23
CA GLN A 188 5.01 0.24 -13.06
C GLN A 188 6.43 0.15 -13.64
N LYS A 189 6.86 -1.00 -14.15
CA LYS A 189 8.24 -1.25 -14.63
C LYS A 189 8.79 -0.15 -15.54
N ASN A 190 7.97 0.43 -16.41
CA ASN A 190 8.42 1.42 -17.41
C ASN A 190 7.78 2.81 -17.20
N THR A 191 7.11 3.05 -16.08
CA THR A 191 6.40 4.31 -15.81
C THR A 191 7.23 5.32 -15.03
N GLY A 192 8.36 4.89 -14.47
CA GLY A 192 9.19 5.69 -13.56
C GLY A 192 8.70 5.69 -12.11
N ILE A 193 7.52 5.14 -11.83
CA ILE A 193 6.96 5.05 -10.47
C ILE A 193 7.77 4.02 -9.67
N LYS A 194 8.23 4.43 -8.48
CA LYS A 194 8.90 3.54 -7.52
C LYS A 194 7.85 2.86 -6.64
N CYS A 195 8.06 1.59 -6.33
CA CYS A 195 7.07 0.84 -5.58
C CYS A 195 7.61 0.44 -4.20
N VAL A 196 6.71 0.40 -3.22
CA VAL A 196 6.96 -0.18 -1.90
C VAL A 196 5.87 -1.22 -1.64
N TYR A 197 6.27 -2.45 -1.38
CA TYR A 197 5.33 -3.51 -1.02
C TYR A 197 5.55 -3.88 0.45
N VAL A 198 4.54 -3.63 1.28
CA VAL A 198 4.59 -3.92 2.72
C VAL A 198 3.78 -5.17 3.02
N ALA A 199 4.46 -6.26 3.36
CA ALA A 199 3.85 -7.52 3.77
C ALA A 199 3.70 -7.55 5.29
N ILE A 200 2.46 -7.54 5.79
CA ILE A 200 2.15 -7.45 7.23
C ILE A 200 1.51 -8.74 7.71
N GLY A 201 2.15 -9.42 8.66
CA GLY A 201 1.62 -10.63 9.29
C GLY A 201 1.35 -11.79 8.31
N GLN A 202 2.05 -11.81 7.18
CA GLN A 202 1.94 -12.90 6.20
C GLN A 202 2.92 -14.04 6.52
N LYS A 203 2.62 -15.23 6.01
CA LYS A 203 3.54 -16.37 6.11
C LYS A 203 4.82 -16.07 5.33
N ALA A 204 5.98 -16.44 5.86
CA ALA A 204 7.27 -16.26 5.18
C ALA A 204 7.29 -16.87 3.77
N SER A 205 6.64 -18.04 3.58
CA SER A 205 6.52 -18.67 2.26
C SER A 205 5.71 -17.82 1.27
N THR A 206 4.69 -17.12 1.73
CA THR A 206 3.90 -16.20 0.89
C THR A 206 4.74 -15.00 0.47
N VAL A 207 5.49 -14.40 1.41
CA VAL A 207 6.40 -13.29 1.12
C VAL A 207 7.47 -13.72 0.11
N ALA A 208 8.08 -14.90 0.29
CA ALA A 208 9.06 -15.44 -0.64
C ALA A 208 8.49 -15.63 -2.06
N ASN A 209 7.24 -16.09 -2.16
CA ASN A 209 6.56 -16.23 -3.45
C ASN A 209 6.29 -14.86 -4.11
N ILE A 210 5.91 -13.85 -3.35
CA ILE A 210 5.70 -12.49 -3.86
C ILE A 210 7.02 -11.92 -4.41
N VAL A 211 8.09 -12.01 -3.64
CA VAL A 211 9.42 -11.54 -4.06
C VAL A 211 9.85 -12.22 -5.36
N ARG A 212 9.69 -13.56 -5.44
CA ARG A 212 10.01 -14.32 -6.65
C ARG A 212 9.15 -13.85 -7.84
N LYS A 213 7.84 -13.60 -7.65
CA LYS A 213 6.97 -13.11 -8.73
C LYS A 213 7.38 -11.71 -9.20
N LEU A 214 7.76 -10.83 -8.32
CA LEU A 214 8.29 -9.51 -8.68
C LEU A 214 9.62 -9.64 -9.45
N GLU A 215 10.50 -10.56 -9.04
CA GLU A 215 11.77 -10.80 -9.69
C GLU A 215 11.60 -11.41 -11.09
N GLU A 216 10.79 -12.47 -11.23
CA GLU A 216 10.47 -13.12 -12.52
C GLU A 216 9.91 -12.14 -13.56
N ASN A 217 9.13 -11.14 -13.12
CA ASN A 217 8.56 -10.11 -13.99
C ASN A 217 9.47 -8.86 -14.13
N GLY A 218 10.64 -8.85 -13.51
CA GLY A 218 11.58 -7.73 -13.53
C GLY A 218 11.07 -6.48 -12.80
N ALA A 219 10.10 -6.65 -11.89
CA ALA A 219 9.52 -5.56 -11.11
C ALA A 219 10.26 -5.30 -9.79
N LEU A 220 11.05 -6.26 -9.31
CA LEU A 220 11.80 -6.10 -8.06
C LEU A 220 12.79 -4.92 -8.14
N ALA A 221 13.40 -4.67 -9.30
CA ALA A 221 14.40 -3.62 -9.48
C ALA A 221 13.90 -2.19 -9.14
N HIS A 222 12.60 -1.94 -9.25
CA HIS A 222 11.97 -0.65 -8.89
C HIS A 222 11.10 -0.75 -7.64
N THR A 223 11.23 -1.84 -6.86
CA THR A 223 10.39 -2.12 -5.70
C THR A 223 11.24 -2.33 -4.45
N ILE A 224 10.80 -1.74 -3.33
CA ILE A 224 11.27 -2.04 -1.98
C ILE A 224 10.24 -2.99 -1.36
N VAL A 225 10.68 -4.13 -0.82
CA VAL A 225 9.80 -5.03 -0.08
C VAL A 225 10.09 -4.91 1.40
N VAL A 226 9.09 -4.49 2.18
CA VAL A 226 9.16 -4.43 3.64
C VAL A 226 8.34 -5.59 4.20
N ALA A 227 8.97 -6.51 4.90
CA ALA A 227 8.30 -7.68 5.42
C ALA A 227 8.33 -7.72 6.95
N ALA A 228 7.14 -7.86 7.54
CA ALA A 228 6.95 -8.25 8.93
C ALA A 228 6.07 -9.51 8.93
N THR A 229 6.71 -10.66 9.03
CA THR A 229 6.03 -11.97 8.90
C THR A 229 5.16 -12.30 10.11
N ALA A 230 4.30 -13.30 9.97
CA ALA A 230 3.41 -13.75 11.06
C ALA A 230 4.16 -14.32 12.28
N SER A 231 5.43 -14.67 12.13
CA SER A 231 6.30 -15.13 13.23
C SER A 231 6.99 -14.00 13.99
N GLU A 232 6.94 -12.78 13.46
CA GLU A 232 7.52 -11.61 14.12
C GLU A 232 6.58 -11.01 15.16
N SER A 233 7.14 -10.21 16.05
CA SER A 233 6.38 -9.58 17.13
C SER A 233 5.28 -8.65 16.60
N ALA A 234 4.25 -8.43 17.41
CA ALA A 234 3.20 -7.47 17.08
C ALA A 234 3.75 -6.06 16.85
N ALA A 235 4.85 -5.69 17.52
CA ALA A 235 5.55 -4.43 17.31
C ALA A 235 6.06 -4.29 15.89
N MET A 236 6.75 -5.28 15.36
CA MET A 236 7.29 -5.28 14.02
C MET A 236 6.17 -5.23 12.97
N GLN A 237 5.09 -5.97 13.18
CA GLN A 237 3.91 -5.92 12.31
C GLN A 237 3.22 -4.54 12.34
N TYR A 238 3.17 -3.90 13.50
CA TYR A 238 2.58 -2.57 13.66
C TYR A 238 3.39 -1.49 12.94
N ILE A 239 4.71 -1.44 13.15
CA ILE A 239 5.56 -0.37 12.60
C ILE A 239 5.87 -0.54 11.12
N SER A 240 5.79 -1.75 10.56
CA SER A 240 6.16 -2.05 9.17
C SER A 240 5.43 -1.18 8.15
N ALA A 241 4.14 -0.91 8.37
CA ALA A 241 3.36 -0.05 7.48
C ALA A 241 3.89 1.39 7.47
N TYR A 242 4.23 1.93 8.64
CA TYR A 242 4.80 3.27 8.76
C TYR A 242 6.22 3.35 8.20
N ALA A 243 7.03 2.33 8.45
CA ALA A 243 8.37 2.21 7.89
C ALA A 243 8.35 2.22 6.36
N GLY A 244 7.49 1.39 5.75
CA GLY A 244 7.30 1.37 4.30
C GLY A 244 6.78 2.70 3.76
N CYS A 245 5.88 3.37 4.49
CA CYS A 245 5.39 4.69 4.13
C CYS A 245 6.53 5.72 4.08
N THR A 246 7.39 5.75 5.09
CA THR A 246 8.56 6.65 5.15
C THR A 246 9.52 6.39 3.98
N MET A 247 9.74 5.12 3.61
CA MET A 247 10.56 4.77 2.45
C MET A 247 9.93 5.25 1.13
N GLY A 248 8.61 5.19 1.01
CA GLY A 248 7.87 5.69 -0.15
C GLY A 248 7.85 7.22 -0.24
N GLU A 249 7.70 7.90 0.90
CA GLU A 249 7.73 9.37 0.98
C GLU A 249 9.05 9.98 0.52
N TYR A 250 10.17 9.26 0.65
CA TYR A 250 11.46 9.72 0.14
C TYR A 250 11.38 10.12 -1.34
N PHE A 251 10.70 9.35 -2.15
CA PHE A 251 10.53 9.65 -3.58
C PHE A 251 9.55 10.80 -3.80
N MET A 252 8.41 10.82 -3.11
CA MET A 252 7.44 11.91 -3.17
C MET A 252 8.07 13.26 -2.80
N ASP A 253 8.82 13.30 -1.71
CA ASP A 253 9.46 14.50 -1.19
C ASP A 253 10.54 15.07 -2.13
N ARG A 254 11.06 14.25 -3.05
CA ARG A 254 12.04 14.63 -4.09
C ARG A 254 11.43 14.85 -5.47
N GLY A 255 10.11 14.95 -5.56
CA GLY A 255 9.41 15.22 -6.82
C GLY A 255 9.37 14.02 -7.76
N GLU A 256 9.36 12.81 -7.19
CA GLU A 256 9.14 11.56 -7.91
C GLU A 256 7.79 10.97 -7.53
N ASP A 257 7.34 9.97 -8.29
CA ASP A 257 6.10 9.26 -8.01
C ASP A 257 6.40 7.90 -7.38
N ALA A 258 5.65 7.58 -6.32
CA ALA A 258 5.73 6.29 -5.66
C ALA A 258 4.34 5.65 -5.50
N LEU A 259 4.32 4.32 -5.47
CA LEU A 259 3.15 3.48 -5.20
C LEU A 259 3.47 2.60 -4.00
N ILE A 260 2.63 2.64 -2.97
CA ILE A 260 2.76 1.76 -1.81
C ILE A 260 1.56 0.83 -1.67
N VAL A 261 1.85 -0.44 -1.43
CA VAL A 261 0.86 -1.49 -1.13
C VAL A 261 1.01 -1.88 0.33
N TYR A 262 -0.10 -1.91 1.07
CA TYR A 262 -0.14 -2.44 2.44
C TYR A 262 -0.93 -3.75 2.46
N ASP A 263 -0.26 -4.88 2.53
CA ASP A 263 -0.88 -6.21 2.50
C ASP A 263 -0.67 -6.97 3.82
N ASP A 264 -1.55 -6.87 4.83
CA ASP A 264 -2.79 -6.10 4.85
C ASP A 264 -2.92 -5.27 6.16
N LEU A 265 -3.71 -4.22 6.09
CA LEU A 265 -3.97 -3.36 7.26
C LEU A 265 -4.89 -4.00 8.30
N SER A 266 -5.64 -5.05 7.95
CA SER A 266 -6.43 -5.83 8.93
C SER A 266 -5.50 -6.46 9.95
N LYS A 267 -4.38 -7.04 9.52
CA LYS A 267 -3.38 -7.64 10.40
C LYS A 267 -2.62 -6.58 11.21
N GLN A 268 -2.33 -5.42 10.61
CA GLN A 268 -1.77 -4.29 11.38
C GLN A 268 -2.70 -3.89 12.53
N ALA A 269 -4.00 -3.78 12.28
CA ALA A 269 -4.98 -3.45 13.30
C ALA A 269 -5.03 -4.52 14.42
N VAL A 270 -4.94 -5.80 14.06
CA VAL A 270 -4.87 -6.91 15.04
C VAL A 270 -3.61 -6.82 15.89
N ALA A 271 -2.45 -6.56 15.28
CA ALA A 271 -1.19 -6.37 15.99
C ALA A 271 -1.27 -5.17 16.96
N TYR A 272 -1.84 -4.06 16.53
CA TYR A 272 -2.05 -2.88 17.37
C TYR A 272 -3.03 -3.14 18.51
N ARG A 273 -4.08 -3.90 18.28
CA ARG A 273 -5.01 -4.36 19.33
C ARG A 273 -4.29 -5.19 20.38
N GLN A 274 -3.45 -6.13 19.96
CA GLN A 274 -2.64 -6.95 20.88
C GLN A 274 -1.73 -6.09 21.75
N ILE A 275 -0.97 -5.17 21.15
CA ILE A 275 -0.10 -4.24 21.89
C ILE A 275 -0.91 -3.41 22.87
N SER A 276 -2.04 -2.86 22.45
CA SER A 276 -2.88 -2.00 23.28
C SER A 276 -3.47 -2.74 24.49
N LEU A 277 -3.91 -3.98 24.32
CA LEU A 277 -4.41 -4.81 25.41
C LEU A 277 -3.30 -5.16 26.42
N LEU A 278 -2.10 -5.49 25.94
CA LEU A 278 -0.95 -5.77 26.79
C LEU A 278 -0.48 -4.51 27.57
N LEU A 279 -0.57 -3.34 26.94
CA LEU A 279 -0.35 -2.04 27.59
C LEU A 279 -1.53 -1.62 28.51
N ARG A 280 -2.57 -2.45 28.66
CA ARG A 280 -3.77 -2.20 29.48
C ARG A 280 -4.56 -0.94 29.05
N ARG A 281 -4.50 -0.58 27.78
CA ARG A 281 -5.38 0.45 27.25
C ARG A 281 -6.83 -0.05 27.23
N PRO A 282 -7.83 0.79 27.56
CA PRO A 282 -9.23 0.35 27.58
C PRO A 282 -9.70 -0.10 26.19
N PRO A 283 -10.26 -1.31 26.05
CA PRO A 283 -10.78 -1.80 24.79
C PRO A 283 -12.12 -1.15 24.42
N GLY A 284 -12.31 -0.89 23.14
CA GLY A 284 -13.57 -0.47 22.53
C GLY A 284 -14.27 -1.60 21.76
N ARG A 285 -14.92 -1.25 20.65
CA ARG A 285 -15.62 -2.20 19.77
C ARG A 285 -14.64 -3.27 19.26
N GLU A 286 -15.06 -4.54 19.32
CA GLU A 286 -14.26 -5.71 18.92
C GLU A 286 -12.88 -5.79 19.62
N ALA A 287 -12.81 -5.23 20.82
CA ALA A 287 -11.58 -5.10 21.63
C ALA A 287 -10.47 -4.23 21.00
N TYR A 288 -10.76 -3.49 19.95
CA TYR A 288 -9.82 -2.51 19.41
C TYR A 288 -9.70 -1.28 20.34
N PRO A 289 -8.52 -0.66 20.43
CA PRO A 289 -8.37 0.58 21.18
C PRO A 289 -9.12 1.74 20.51
N GLY A 290 -9.49 2.77 21.26
CA GLY A 290 -10.27 3.90 20.76
C GLY A 290 -9.60 4.70 19.63
N ASP A 291 -8.29 4.58 19.49
CA ASP A 291 -7.47 5.28 18.49
C ASP A 291 -7.16 4.44 17.25
N VAL A 292 -7.82 3.29 17.04
CA VAL A 292 -7.59 2.45 15.84
C VAL A 292 -7.96 3.17 14.53
N PHE A 293 -8.93 4.07 14.55
CA PHE A 293 -9.19 4.93 13.40
C PHE A 293 -7.98 5.82 13.10
N TYR A 294 -7.42 6.44 14.11
CA TYR A 294 -6.24 7.29 13.99
C TYR A 294 -4.99 6.52 13.56
N LEU A 295 -4.87 5.23 13.92
CA LEU A 295 -3.83 4.33 13.41
C LEU A 295 -3.78 4.35 11.87
N HIS A 296 -4.91 4.14 11.22
CA HIS A 296 -4.98 4.07 9.77
C HIS A 296 -5.05 5.46 9.10
N SER A 297 -5.74 6.42 9.73
CA SER A 297 -5.89 7.76 9.13
C SER A 297 -4.56 8.51 9.06
N ARG A 298 -3.74 8.49 10.14
CA ARG A 298 -2.43 9.15 10.12
C ARG A 298 -1.42 8.48 9.18
N LEU A 299 -1.59 7.18 8.90
CA LEU A 299 -0.81 6.46 7.89
C LEU A 299 -1.24 6.86 6.47
N LEU A 300 -2.53 6.71 6.17
CA LEU A 300 -3.06 6.88 4.82
C LEU A 300 -3.12 8.35 4.37
N GLU A 301 -3.23 9.30 5.29
CA GLU A 301 -3.14 10.73 4.97
C GLU A 301 -1.75 11.17 4.49
N ARG A 302 -0.72 10.38 4.73
CA ARG A 302 0.64 10.63 4.20
C ARG A 302 0.71 10.37 2.69
N ALA A 303 -0.17 9.55 2.14
CA ALA A 303 -0.33 9.39 0.71
C ALA A 303 -1.02 10.63 0.12
N ALA A 304 -0.34 11.32 -0.77
CA ALA A 304 -0.80 12.56 -1.37
C ALA A 304 -0.07 12.84 -2.68
N ARG A 305 -0.60 13.76 -3.46
CA ARG A 305 0.14 14.47 -4.50
C ARG A 305 0.56 15.83 -3.96
N VAL A 306 1.86 16.11 -3.99
CA VAL A 306 2.41 17.35 -3.45
C VAL A 306 2.82 18.31 -4.57
N SER A 307 2.71 19.61 -4.27
CA SER A 307 3.04 20.69 -5.20
C SER A 307 4.56 20.82 -5.42
N ALA A 308 4.94 21.52 -6.48
CA ALA A 308 6.35 21.83 -6.76
C ALA A 308 6.97 22.69 -5.64
N ASP A 309 6.20 23.61 -5.06
CA ASP A 309 6.65 24.47 -3.94
C ASP A 309 6.97 23.63 -2.68
N TYR A 310 6.20 22.57 -2.44
CA TYR A 310 6.49 21.63 -1.35
C TYR A 310 7.84 20.94 -1.57
N VAL A 311 8.05 20.40 -2.78
CA VAL A 311 9.28 19.67 -3.14
C VAL A 311 10.49 20.60 -3.07
N GLU A 312 10.38 21.81 -3.60
CA GLU A 312 11.45 22.80 -3.54
C GLU A 312 11.82 23.17 -2.10
N LYS A 313 10.81 23.42 -1.26
CA LYS A 313 11.03 23.69 0.15
C LYS A 313 11.65 22.51 0.90
N PHE A 314 11.12 21.29 0.67
CA PHE A 314 11.61 20.09 1.36
C PHE A 314 13.06 19.74 0.97
N THR A 315 13.42 19.95 -0.29
CA THR A 315 14.76 19.69 -0.82
C THR A 315 15.71 20.89 -0.68
N ASN A 316 15.30 21.95 0.04
CA ASN A 316 16.09 23.20 0.18
C ASN A 316 16.52 23.78 -1.18
N GLY A 317 15.69 23.67 -2.19
CA GLY A 317 15.93 24.19 -3.53
C GLY A 317 16.75 23.27 -4.45
N GLU A 318 17.13 22.07 -4.02
CA GLU A 318 17.82 21.10 -4.88
C GLU A 318 16.96 20.63 -6.05
N VAL A 319 15.64 20.50 -5.83
CA VAL A 319 14.68 20.08 -6.85
C VAL A 319 13.64 21.16 -7.02
N THR A 320 13.52 21.70 -8.22
CA THR A 320 12.56 22.78 -8.57
C THR A 320 11.64 22.36 -9.69
N GLY A 321 10.40 22.87 -9.67
CA GLY A 321 9.43 22.69 -10.76
C GLY A 321 8.88 21.26 -10.92
N ARG A 322 9.12 20.36 -9.97
CA ARG A 322 8.63 18.98 -9.98
C ARG A 322 7.60 18.77 -8.90
N THR A 323 6.52 18.09 -9.25
CA THR A 323 5.52 17.57 -8.30
C THR A 323 5.87 16.15 -7.93
N GLY A 324 5.57 15.73 -6.69
CA GLY A 324 5.75 14.35 -6.26
C GLY A 324 4.42 13.72 -5.87
N SER A 325 4.37 12.39 -5.82
CA SER A 325 3.19 11.68 -5.32
C SER A 325 3.53 10.40 -4.60
N LEU A 326 2.69 10.05 -3.62
CA LEU A 326 2.66 8.73 -3.00
C LEU A 326 1.22 8.22 -3.10
N THR A 327 1.01 7.20 -3.92
CA THR A 327 -0.27 6.52 -4.11
C THR A 327 -0.34 5.32 -3.19
N ALA A 328 -1.43 5.15 -2.45
CA ALA A 328 -1.60 4.03 -1.53
C ALA A 328 -2.66 3.04 -2.01
N LEU A 329 -2.32 1.76 -1.98
CA LEU A 329 -3.22 0.64 -2.16
C LEU A 329 -3.27 -0.19 -0.86
N PRO A 330 -4.04 0.26 0.15
CA PRO A 330 -4.29 -0.55 1.33
C PRO A 330 -5.16 -1.74 0.98
N ILE A 331 -4.86 -2.89 1.60
CA ILE A 331 -5.66 -4.10 1.50
C ILE A 331 -6.35 -4.34 2.83
N ILE A 332 -7.65 -4.62 2.78
CA ILE A 332 -8.47 -5.04 3.92
C ILE A 332 -9.11 -6.39 3.62
N GLU A 333 -9.04 -7.29 4.58
CA GLU A 333 -9.69 -8.59 4.53
C GLU A 333 -11.06 -8.52 5.21
N THR A 334 -12.11 -8.95 4.49
CA THR A 334 -13.45 -9.14 5.04
C THR A 334 -13.69 -10.60 5.41
N GLN A 335 -14.73 -10.85 6.17
CA GLN A 335 -15.25 -12.18 6.46
C GLN A 335 -16.68 -12.27 5.94
N ALA A 336 -16.96 -13.25 5.06
CA ALA A 336 -18.25 -13.45 4.43
C ALA A 336 -18.83 -12.17 3.75
N GLY A 337 -17.96 -11.35 3.16
CA GLY A 337 -18.35 -10.12 2.48
C GLY A 337 -18.81 -8.98 3.40
N ASP A 338 -18.67 -9.11 4.73
CA ASP A 338 -19.10 -8.08 5.68
C ASP A 338 -18.22 -6.84 5.65
N VAL A 339 -18.66 -5.84 4.90
CA VAL A 339 -18.03 -4.50 4.84
C VAL A 339 -18.46 -3.59 5.98
N SER A 340 -19.43 -4.00 6.79
CA SER A 340 -19.95 -3.22 7.94
C SER A 340 -19.17 -3.46 9.23
N ALA A 341 -18.22 -4.39 9.23
CA ALA A 341 -17.30 -4.64 10.32
C ALA A 341 -16.47 -3.39 10.65
N PHE A 342 -15.90 -3.34 11.86
CA PHE A 342 -15.33 -2.11 12.41
C PHE A 342 -14.12 -1.59 11.60
N VAL A 343 -13.14 -2.43 11.33
CA VAL A 343 -11.94 -2.01 10.57
C VAL A 343 -12.25 -1.68 9.12
N PRO A 344 -13.03 -2.49 8.35
CA PRO A 344 -13.45 -2.15 7.01
C PRO A 344 -14.11 -0.78 6.88
N THR A 345 -15.11 -0.49 7.73
CA THR A 345 -15.82 0.80 7.72
C THR A 345 -14.91 1.99 7.97
N ASN A 346 -13.96 1.85 8.89
CA ASN A 346 -12.97 2.89 9.17
C ASN A 346 -12.12 3.18 7.93
N VAL A 347 -11.55 2.16 7.29
CA VAL A 347 -10.65 2.35 6.15
C VAL A 347 -11.40 2.83 4.91
N ILE A 348 -12.62 2.36 4.64
CA ILE A 348 -13.49 2.88 3.56
C ILE A 348 -13.72 4.39 3.73
N SER A 349 -13.90 4.87 4.96
CA SER A 349 -14.12 6.30 5.22
C SER A 349 -12.87 7.16 5.02
N ILE A 350 -11.67 6.60 5.24
CA ILE A 350 -10.39 7.30 5.10
C ILE A 350 -9.94 7.37 3.64
N THR A 351 -10.26 6.34 2.84
CA THR A 351 -9.78 6.20 1.46
C THR A 351 -10.61 6.99 0.45
N ASP A 352 -10.04 7.22 -0.73
CA ASP A 352 -10.66 7.96 -1.84
C ASP A 352 -11.46 7.05 -2.78
N GLY A 353 -11.80 5.87 -2.33
CA GLY A 353 -12.56 4.85 -3.04
C GLY A 353 -12.15 3.45 -2.63
N GLN A 354 -12.83 2.46 -3.24
CA GLN A 354 -12.55 1.05 -2.99
C GLN A 354 -12.80 0.18 -4.22
N ILE A 355 -11.95 -0.83 -4.39
CA ILE A 355 -12.13 -1.95 -5.31
C ILE A 355 -12.60 -3.14 -4.48
N PHE A 356 -13.85 -3.54 -4.67
CA PHE A 356 -14.43 -4.66 -3.95
C PHE A 356 -14.31 -5.95 -4.76
N LEU A 357 -13.63 -6.94 -4.19
CA LEU A 357 -13.49 -8.29 -4.77
C LEU A 357 -14.46 -9.25 -4.12
N GLU A 358 -15.40 -9.77 -4.91
CA GLU A 358 -16.51 -10.59 -4.45
C GLU A 358 -16.23 -12.07 -4.61
N THR A 359 -16.49 -12.85 -3.57
CA THR A 359 -16.26 -14.30 -3.53
C THR A 359 -17.10 -15.04 -4.57
N ASP A 360 -18.38 -14.64 -4.75
CA ASP A 360 -19.28 -15.29 -5.70
C ASP A 360 -18.82 -15.11 -7.14
N LEU A 361 -18.34 -13.93 -7.51
CA LEU A 361 -17.74 -13.66 -8.82
C LEU A 361 -16.47 -14.50 -9.03
N PHE A 362 -15.63 -14.59 -8.00
CA PHE A 362 -14.40 -15.39 -8.05
C PHE A 362 -14.70 -16.87 -8.28
N ASN A 363 -15.68 -17.42 -7.56
CA ASN A 363 -16.13 -18.81 -7.69
C ASN A 363 -16.83 -19.08 -9.02
N ALA A 364 -17.53 -18.08 -9.57
CA ALA A 364 -18.11 -18.15 -10.92
C ALA A 364 -17.06 -18.06 -12.06
N GLY A 365 -15.77 -17.95 -11.72
CA GLY A 365 -14.69 -17.88 -12.70
C GLY A 365 -14.50 -16.48 -13.34
N ILE A 366 -15.13 -15.45 -12.79
CA ILE A 366 -14.90 -14.05 -13.19
C ILE A 366 -13.69 -13.54 -12.42
N ARG A 367 -12.56 -13.44 -13.10
CA ARG A 367 -11.28 -13.05 -12.50
C ARG A 367 -10.58 -11.98 -13.36
N PRO A 368 -10.30 -10.79 -12.82
CA PRO A 368 -10.47 -10.36 -11.42
C PRO A 368 -11.96 -10.27 -11.02
N ALA A 369 -12.24 -10.61 -9.76
CA ALA A 369 -13.59 -10.69 -9.22
C ALA A 369 -14.14 -9.31 -8.79
N VAL A 370 -13.92 -8.28 -9.60
CA VAL A 370 -14.29 -6.89 -9.29
C VAL A 370 -15.80 -6.70 -9.38
N ASN A 371 -16.41 -6.30 -8.26
CA ASN A 371 -17.79 -5.88 -8.26
C ASN A 371 -17.93 -4.41 -8.68
N ALA A 372 -18.27 -4.16 -9.95
CA ALA A 372 -18.41 -2.82 -10.51
C ALA A 372 -19.53 -1.97 -9.86
N GLY A 373 -20.52 -2.63 -9.20
CA GLY A 373 -21.67 -1.94 -8.57
C GLY A 373 -21.28 -1.19 -7.29
N ILE A 374 -20.46 -1.81 -6.45
CA ILE A 374 -20.06 -1.27 -5.14
C ILE A 374 -18.62 -0.76 -5.10
N SER A 375 -17.85 -0.95 -6.15
CA SER A 375 -16.52 -0.37 -6.30
C SER A 375 -16.63 1.07 -6.79
N VAL A 376 -15.85 1.97 -6.22
CA VAL A 376 -15.92 3.41 -6.48
C VAL A 376 -14.53 4.01 -6.48
N SER A 377 -14.21 4.88 -7.45
CA SER A 377 -13.12 5.83 -7.38
C SER A 377 -13.69 7.25 -7.25
N ARG A 378 -13.32 7.97 -6.19
CA ARG A 378 -13.76 9.35 -5.98
C ARG A 378 -13.02 10.36 -6.88
N VAL A 379 -11.86 9.99 -7.41
CA VAL A 379 -11.11 10.79 -8.39
C VAL A 379 -11.70 10.59 -9.80
N GLY A 380 -12.07 9.37 -10.14
CA GLY A 380 -12.80 9.05 -11.36
C GLY A 380 -12.03 9.44 -12.62
N GLY A 381 -12.75 9.92 -13.62
CA GLY A 381 -12.21 10.24 -14.96
C GLY A 381 -11.11 11.31 -15.02
N SER A 382 -10.82 12.01 -13.92
CA SER A 382 -9.67 12.91 -13.83
C SER A 382 -8.34 12.16 -13.82
N ALA A 383 -8.36 10.91 -13.35
CA ALA A 383 -7.22 10.00 -13.30
C ALA A 383 -7.20 9.00 -14.48
N GLN A 384 -7.79 9.32 -15.59
CA GLN A 384 -7.76 8.49 -16.82
C GLN A 384 -7.03 9.19 -17.95
N THR A 385 -6.34 8.40 -18.79
CA THR A 385 -5.87 8.89 -20.08
C THR A 385 -7.06 9.25 -20.98
N LYS A 386 -6.86 10.15 -21.95
CA LYS A 386 -7.93 10.61 -22.83
C LYS A 386 -8.62 9.45 -23.58
N ILE A 387 -7.83 8.48 -24.05
CA ILE A 387 -8.34 7.31 -24.77
C ILE A 387 -9.20 6.41 -23.87
N ILE A 388 -8.72 6.05 -22.69
CA ILE A 388 -9.48 5.20 -21.76
C ILE A 388 -10.74 5.93 -21.29
N LYS A 389 -10.66 7.22 -20.95
CA LYS A 389 -11.81 8.02 -20.54
C LYS A 389 -12.91 8.06 -21.62
N LYS A 390 -12.52 8.20 -22.87
CA LYS A 390 -13.47 8.24 -24.00
C LYS A 390 -14.17 6.90 -24.20
N LEU A 391 -13.41 5.79 -24.11
CA LEU A 391 -13.92 4.46 -24.45
C LEU A 391 -14.63 3.75 -23.29
N SER A 392 -14.26 4.04 -22.04
CA SER A 392 -14.78 3.32 -20.85
C SER A 392 -16.17 3.74 -20.39
N GLY A 393 -16.69 4.87 -20.86
CA GLY A 393 -17.93 5.48 -20.37
C GLY A 393 -19.16 4.55 -20.39
N GLY A 394 -19.25 3.66 -21.39
CA GLY A 394 -20.37 2.71 -21.54
C GLY A 394 -20.21 1.39 -20.78
N ILE A 395 -19.00 1.01 -20.40
CA ILE A 395 -18.69 -0.32 -19.85
C ILE A 395 -19.38 -0.56 -18.51
N ARG A 396 -19.28 0.39 -17.59
CA ARG A 396 -19.90 0.29 -16.26
C ARG A 396 -21.42 0.20 -16.35
N ILE A 397 -22.02 0.98 -17.25
CA ILE A 397 -23.47 0.98 -17.48
C ILE A 397 -23.91 -0.38 -18.03
N ALA A 398 -23.19 -0.90 -19.05
CA ALA A 398 -23.48 -2.20 -19.65
C ALA A 398 -23.40 -3.35 -18.62
N LEU A 399 -22.41 -3.35 -17.74
CA LEU A 399 -22.28 -4.35 -16.69
C LEU A 399 -23.36 -4.24 -15.61
N ALA A 400 -23.76 -3.02 -15.23
CA ALA A 400 -24.85 -2.81 -14.28
C ALA A 400 -26.18 -3.31 -14.86
N GLN A 401 -26.51 -2.93 -16.08
CA GLN A 401 -27.71 -3.39 -16.81
C GLN A 401 -27.71 -4.92 -16.96
N TYR A 402 -26.58 -5.50 -17.34
CA TYR A 402 -26.45 -6.95 -17.45
C TYR A 402 -26.78 -7.66 -16.14
N ARG A 403 -26.28 -7.19 -14.99
CA ARG A 403 -26.57 -7.80 -13.69
C ARG A 403 -28.04 -7.76 -13.34
N GLU A 404 -28.70 -6.63 -13.55
CA GLU A 404 -30.13 -6.50 -13.33
C GLU A 404 -30.92 -7.42 -14.25
N LEU A 405 -30.64 -7.41 -15.54
CA LEU A 405 -31.34 -8.24 -16.52
C LEU A 405 -31.06 -9.74 -16.33
N ALA A 406 -29.84 -10.14 -15.96
CA ALA A 406 -29.50 -11.54 -15.73
C ALA A 406 -30.26 -12.14 -14.54
N ALA A 407 -30.55 -11.34 -13.51
CA ALA A 407 -31.37 -11.75 -12.39
C ALA A 407 -32.84 -11.99 -12.83
N PHE A 408 -33.39 -11.12 -13.68
CA PHE A 408 -34.75 -11.28 -14.24
C PHE A 408 -34.85 -12.43 -15.26
N ALA A 409 -33.81 -12.62 -16.08
CA ALA A 409 -33.79 -13.66 -17.12
C ALA A 409 -33.91 -15.09 -16.58
N GLN A 410 -33.57 -15.31 -15.33
CA GLN A 410 -33.71 -16.60 -14.66
C GLN A 410 -35.20 -16.98 -14.43
N PHE A 411 -36.08 -15.96 -14.41
CA PHE A 411 -37.50 -16.13 -14.10
C PHE A 411 -38.43 -15.89 -15.29
N ALA A 412 -37.95 -15.30 -16.38
CA ALA A 412 -38.73 -14.91 -17.55
C ALA A 412 -38.59 -15.96 -18.68
N SER A 413 -39.72 -16.54 -19.11
CA SER A 413 -39.75 -17.49 -20.23
C SER A 413 -39.62 -16.84 -21.60
N ASP A 414 -40.05 -15.57 -21.77
CA ASP A 414 -39.98 -14.81 -23.01
C ASP A 414 -39.36 -13.45 -22.79
N LEU A 415 -38.16 -13.27 -23.34
CA LEU A 415 -37.47 -11.98 -23.39
C LEU A 415 -37.68 -11.33 -24.77
N ASP A 416 -37.97 -10.03 -24.80
CA ASP A 416 -37.96 -9.27 -26.02
C ASP A 416 -36.57 -9.21 -26.69
N GLU A 417 -36.52 -8.90 -27.96
CA GLU A 417 -35.26 -8.89 -28.73
C GLU A 417 -34.25 -7.87 -28.21
N ALA A 418 -34.71 -6.71 -27.72
CA ALA A 418 -33.84 -5.66 -27.21
C ALA A 418 -33.17 -6.09 -25.89
N THR A 419 -33.95 -6.67 -24.99
CA THR A 419 -33.45 -7.23 -23.71
C THR A 419 -32.47 -8.38 -23.96
N ARG A 420 -32.73 -9.24 -24.95
CA ARG A 420 -31.84 -10.34 -25.33
C ARG A 420 -30.49 -9.79 -25.83
N LYS A 421 -30.49 -8.78 -26.72
CA LYS A 421 -29.27 -8.15 -27.20
C LYS A 421 -28.46 -7.48 -26.09
N GLN A 422 -29.13 -6.84 -25.12
CA GLN A 422 -28.45 -6.25 -23.96
C GLN A 422 -27.80 -7.33 -23.07
N LEU A 423 -28.47 -8.45 -22.85
CA LEU A 423 -27.91 -9.59 -22.11
C LEU A 423 -26.69 -10.18 -22.83
N GLU A 424 -26.79 -10.41 -24.13
CA GLU A 424 -25.67 -10.94 -24.92
C GLU A 424 -24.47 -10.00 -24.91
N ARG A 425 -24.70 -8.68 -25.08
CA ARG A 425 -23.65 -7.69 -24.99
C ARG A 425 -23.02 -7.67 -23.58
N GLY A 426 -23.82 -7.64 -22.53
CA GLY A 426 -23.34 -7.66 -21.14
C GLY A 426 -22.52 -8.91 -20.81
N GLN A 427 -22.93 -10.07 -21.34
CA GLN A 427 -22.18 -11.32 -21.20
C GLN A 427 -20.80 -11.24 -21.90
N ARG A 428 -20.74 -10.67 -23.11
CA ARG A 428 -19.48 -10.47 -23.82
C ARG A 428 -18.57 -9.50 -23.10
N VAL A 429 -19.11 -8.38 -22.59
CA VAL A 429 -18.34 -7.43 -21.76
C VAL A 429 -17.80 -8.11 -20.51
N THR A 430 -18.62 -8.92 -19.84
CA THR A 430 -18.19 -9.64 -18.63
C THR A 430 -17.05 -10.62 -18.94
N GLU A 431 -17.15 -11.35 -20.04
CA GLU A 431 -16.09 -12.27 -20.47
C GLU A 431 -14.81 -11.52 -20.85
N LEU A 432 -14.94 -10.40 -21.57
CA LEU A 432 -13.81 -9.56 -21.97
C LEU A 432 -13.09 -8.95 -20.76
N MET A 433 -13.80 -8.65 -19.66
CA MET A 433 -13.16 -8.08 -18.45
C MET A 433 -12.32 -9.09 -17.68
N LYS A 434 -12.40 -10.39 -18.00
CA LYS A 434 -11.51 -11.39 -17.43
C LYS A 434 -10.07 -11.16 -17.89
N GLN A 435 -9.13 -11.42 -17.00
CA GLN A 435 -7.71 -11.22 -17.26
C GLN A 435 -6.87 -12.19 -16.43
N LYS A 436 -5.81 -12.73 -17.02
CA LYS A 436 -4.87 -13.62 -16.33
C LYS A 436 -4.07 -12.86 -15.28
N GLN A 437 -3.69 -13.53 -14.21
CA GLN A 437 -2.76 -12.99 -13.22
C GLN A 437 -1.36 -12.80 -13.82
N TYR A 438 -0.64 -11.82 -13.32
CA TYR A 438 0.73 -11.47 -13.73
C TYR A 438 0.85 -11.14 -15.24
N SER A 439 -0.22 -10.59 -15.77
CA SER A 439 -0.32 -10.21 -17.18
C SER A 439 -1.01 -8.85 -17.32
N PRO A 440 -0.43 -7.79 -16.75
CA PRO A 440 -0.98 -6.44 -16.89
C PRO A 440 -0.94 -5.99 -18.36
N MET A 441 -1.98 -5.32 -18.81
CA MET A 441 -2.13 -4.85 -20.19
C MET A 441 -1.70 -3.40 -20.35
N SER A 442 -1.13 -3.08 -21.51
CA SER A 442 -0.82 -1.70 -21.88
C SER A 442 -2.09 -0.86 -22.11
N ILE A 443 -1.95 0.46 -22.10
CA ILE A 443 -3.07 1.39 -22.39
C ILE A 443 -3.67 1.10 -23.75
N ALA A 444 -2.83 0.87 -24.77
CA ALA A 444 -3.28 0.60 -26.12
C ALA A 444 -4.06 -0.72 -26.23
N ASP A 445 -3.58 -1.79 -25.59
CA ASP A 445 -4.26 -3.09 -25.60
C ASP A 445 -5.61 -3.01 -24.88
N GLN A 446 -5.68 -2.34 -23.74
CA GLN A 446 -6.94 -2.09 -23.04
C GLN A 446 -7.92 -1.29 -23.90
N ALA A 447 -7.45 -0.20 -24.52
CA ALA A 447 -8.27 0.64 -25.38
C ALA A 447 -8.80 -0.13 -26.59
N LEU A 448 -7.96 -0.96 -27.21
CA LEU A 448 -8.33 -1.78 -28.36
C LEU A 448 -9.42 -2.80 -27.99
N SER A 449 -9.28 -3.49 -26.87
CA SER A 449 -10.27 -4.42 -26.36
C SER A 449 -11.62 -3.74 -26.08
N ILE A 450 -11.58 -2.59 -25.40
CA ILE A 450 -12.79 -1.82 -25.04
C ILE A 450 -13.45 -1.27 -26.31
N TYR A 451 -12.69 -0.77 -27.28
CA TYR A 451 -13.20 -0.30 -28.54
C TYR A 451 -13.89 -1.42 -29.33
N ALA A 452 -13.28 -2.60 -29.40
CA ALA A 452 -13.84 -3.74 -30.11
C ALA A 452 -15.22 -4.15 -29.58
N VAL A 453 -15.43 -4.14 -28.25
CA VAL A 453 -16.74 -4.48 -27.67
C VAL A 453 -17.76 -3.33 -27.82
N ASN A 454 -17.31 -2.09 -27.74
CA ASN A 454 -18.19 -0.93 -27.87
C ASN A 454 -18.78 -0.80 -29.27
N GLU A 455 -17.97 -1.02 -30.31
CA GLU A 455 -18.35 -0.91 -31.72
C GLU A 455 -19.01 -2.18 -32.29
N GLY A 456 -19.30 -3.19 -31.43
CA GLY A 456 -20.01 -4.40 -31.83
C GLY A 456 -19.16 -5.42 -32.60
N PHE A 457 -17.84 -5.27 -32.67
CA PHE A 457 -16.97 -6.23 -33.34
C PHE A 457 -16.95 -7.62 -32.68
N LEU A 458 -17.44 -7.74 -31.46
CA LEU A 458 -17.57 -9.01 -30.75
C LEU A 458 -18.96 -9.65 -30.85
N ASP A 459 -19.93 -9.03 -31.52
CA ASP A 459 -21.33 -9.49 -31.54
C ASP A 459 -21.50 -10.86 -32.21
N ASP A 460 -20.68 -11.18 -33.18
CA ASP A 460 -20.65 -12.46 -33.92
C ASP A 460 -19.61 -13.46 -33.32
N VAL A 461 -18.85 -13.06 -32.32
CA VAL A 461 -17.86 -13.93 -31.65
C VAL A 461 -18.55 -14.71 -30.53
N ALA A 462 -18.36 -16.05 -30.53
CA ALA A 462 -18.85 -16.89 -29.44
C ALA A 462 -18.20 -16.49 -28.10
N VAL A 463 -19.00 -16.44 -27.03
CA VAL A 463 -18.52 -16.00 -25.70
C VAL A 463 -17.28 -16.75 -25.24
N ALA A 464 -17.21 -18.07 -25.44
CA ALA A 464 -16.06 -18.90 -25.09
C ALA A 464 -14.78 -18.56 -25.88
N LYS A 465 -14.89 -17.83 -26.99
CA LYS A 465 -13.76 -17.44 -27.86
C LYS A 465 -13.30 -15.99 -27.66
N ILE A 466 -13.97 -15.20 -26.83
CA ILE A 466 -13.70 -13.76 -26.68
C ILE A 466 -12.26 -13.50 -26.23
N LEU A 467 -11.75 -14.26 -25.26
CA LEU A 467 -10.36 -14.08 -24.79
C LEU A 467 -9.33 -14.51 -25.84
N ALA A 468 -9.61 -15.56 -26.62
CA ALA A 468 -8.75 -15.95 -27.73
C ALA A 468 -8.76 -14.90 -28.85
N PHE A 469 -9.93 -14.34 -29.18
CA PHE A 469 -10.07 -13.20 -30.09
C PHE A 469 -9.24 -11.99 -29.61
N GLU A 470 -9.33 -11.64 -28.32
CA GLU A 470 -8.57 -10.55 -27.73
C GLU A 470 -7.06 -10.77 -27.87
N GLU A 471 -6.56 -11.96 -27.48
CA GLU A 471 -5.14 -12.29 -27.61
C GLU A 471 -4.66 -12.21 -29.08
N GLY A 472 -5.44 -12.75 -30.01
CA GLY A 472 -5.14 -12.67 -31.44
C GLY A 472 -5.17 -11.24 -31.98
N LEU A 473 -6.13 -10.43 -31.55
CA LEU A 473 -6.25 -9.03 -31.94
C LEU A 473 -5.03 -8.21 -31.46
N HIS A 474 -4.61 -8.38 -30.21
CA HIS A 474 -3.43 -7.70 -29.68
C HIS A 474 -2.17 -8.11 -30.46
N ALA A 475 -1.99 -9.39 -30.73
CA ALA A 475 -0.86 -9.89 -31.53
C ALA A 475 -0.88 -9.34 -32.97
N HIS A 476 -2.05 -9.24 -33.58
CA HIS A 476 -2.21 -8.66 -34.92
C HIS A 476 -1.77 -7.18 -34.94
N PHE A 477 -2.26 -6.37 -34.01
CA PHE A 477 -1.88 -4.94 -33.93
C PHE A 477 -0.41 -4.74 -33.56
N ALA A 478 0.16 -5.56 -32.67
CA ALA A 478 1.58 -5.50 -32.35
C ALA A 478 2.46 -5.73 -33.60
N ASN A 479 2.04 -6.64 -34.48
CA ASN A 479 2.78 -6.98 -35.69
C ASN A 479 2.55 -6.00 -36.85
N THR A 480 1.35 -5.45 -36.98
CA THR A 480 0.98 -4.61 -38.16
C THR A 480 1.01 -3.12 -37.88
N GLN A 481 0.78 -2.71 -36.62
CA GLN A 481 0.63 -1.31 -36.23
C GLN A 481 1.41 -0.97 -34.94
N GLY A 482 2.61 -1.53 -34.76
CA GLY A 482 3.44 -1.36 -33.58
C GLY A 482 3.80 0.09 -33.24
N GLU A 483 3.96 0.96 -34.26
CA GLU A 483 4.19 2.40 -34.07
C GLU A 483 2.98 3.10 -33.46
N LEU A 484 1.76 2.76 -33.92
CA LEU A 484 0.51 3.27 -33.37
C LEU A 484 0.35 2.87 -31.90
N ILE A 485 0.58 1.60 -31.58
CA ILE A 485 0.54 1.08 -30.21
C ILE A 485 1.52 1.85 -29.32
N SER A 486 2.75 2.06 -29.77
CA SER A 486 3.77 2.82 -29.02
C SER A 486 3.36 4.28 -28.81
N LYS A 487 2.78 4.93 -29.84
CA LYS A 487 2.26 6.31 -29.78
C LYS A 487 1.11 6.43 -28.76
N ILE A 488 0.18 5.46 -28.74
CA ILE A 488 -0.93 5.44 -27.78
C ILE A 488 -0.40 5.23 -26.35
N ASN A 489 0.49 4.28 -26.15
CA ASN A 489 1.05 3.98 -24.84
C ASN A 489 1.82 5.17 -24.23
N SER A 490 2.48 5.97 -25.06
CA SER A 490 3.22 7.16 -24.60
C SER A 490 2.35 8.38 -24.37
N SER A 491 1.33 8.61 -25.22
CA SER A 491 0.52 9.84 -25.19
C SER A 491 -0.82 9.70 -24.47
N GLY A 492 -1.40 8.49 -24.43
CA GLY A 492 -2.77 8.26 -23.97
C GLY A 492 -3.84 9.04 -24.73
N ALA A 493 -3.50 9.53 -25.95
CA ALA A 493 -4.36 10.38 -26.75
C ALA A 493 -5.45 9.57 -27.48
N TRP A 494 -6.54 10.25 -27.81
CA TRP A 494 -7.60 9.77 -28.68
C TRP A 494 -7.89 10.82 -29.75
N ASN A 495 -7.96 10.40 -31.00
CA ASN A 495 -8.31 11.24 -32.14
C ASN A 495 -8.92 10.37 -33.28
N ASP A 496 -9.43 11.03 -34.33
CA ASP A 496 -10.09 10.38 -35.46
C ASP A 496 -9.14 9.44 -36.24
N GLU A 497 -7.84 9.74 -36.27
CA GLU A 497 -6.81 8.89 -36.89
C GLU A 497 -6.69 7.54 -36.17
N ILE A 498 -6.65 7.58 -34.84
CA ILE A 498 -6.56 6.36 -33.98
C ILE A 498 -7.85 5.56 -34.13
N GLU A 499 -9.01 6.22 -34.14
CA GLU A 499 -10.30 5.56 -34.32
C GLU A 499 -10.40 4.86 -35.66
N ALA A 500 -10.03 5.54 -36.76
CA ALA A 500 -9.99 4.95 -38.08
C ALA A 500 -9.05 3.75 -38.20
N ALA A 501 -7.85 3.85 -37.57
CA ALA A 501 -6.88 2.77 -37.55
C ALA A 501 -7.39 1.56 -36.76
N PHE A 502 -8.04 1.78 -35.60
CA PHE A 502 -8.67 0.70 -34.84
C PHE A 502 -9.75 0.00 -35.62
N LYS A 503 -10.68 0.76 -36.25
CA LYS A 503 -11.77 0.23 -37.06
C LYS A 503 -11.26 -0.61 -38.22
N GLN A 504 -10.29 -0.09 -38.96
CA GLN A 504 -9.70 -0.78 -40.11
C GLN A 504 -8.94 -2.04 -39.67
N GLY A 505 -8.05 -1.93 -38.69
CA GLY A 505 -7.22 -3.05 -38.23
C GLY A 505 -8.04 -4.19 -37.63
N ILE A 506 -9.13 -3.89 -36.89
CA ILE A 506 -10.04 -4.92 -36.37
C ILE A 506 -10.78 -5.61 -37.51
N ALA A 507 -11.25 -4.85 -38.51
CA ALA A 507 -11.93 -5.41 -39.69
C ALA A 507 -11.01 -6.34 -40.49
N GLU A 508 -9.75 -5.93 -40.69
CA GLU A 508 -8.72 -6.77 -41.32
C GLU A 508 -8.43 -8.06 -40.51
N PHE A 509 -8.27 -7.95 -39.18
CA PHE A 509 -8.08 -9.09 -38.31
C PHE A 509 -9.25 -10.08 -38.41
N LYS A 510 -10.49 -9.59 -38.41
CA LYS A 510 -11.68 -10.45 -38.50
C LYS A 510 -11.72 -11.24 -39.82
N GLN A 511 -11.18 -10.71 -40.91
CA GLN A 511 -11.10 -11.43 -42.18
C GLN A 511 -10.11 -12.58 -42.16
N THR A 512 -9.14 -12.59 -41.23
CA THR A 512 -8.18 -13.72 -41.08
C THR A 512 -8.85 -14.98 -40.57
N GLY A 513 -9.94 -14.87 -39.77
CA GLY A 513 -10.70 -15.99 -39.25
C GLY A 513 -9.93 -16.90 -38.29
N THR A 514 -8.81 -16.42 -37.71
CA THR A 514 -7.87 -17.23 -36.90
C THR A 514 -7.96 -16.93 -35.40
N TRP A 515 -9.14 -17.09 -34.81
CA TRP A 515 -9.32 -16.95 -33.35
C TRP A 515 -10.19 -18.06 -32.75
#